data_632e1fb6ff34388de3b5e9a44ca52c94
#
_entry.id   632e1fb6ff34388de3b5e9a44ca52c94
#
_cell.length_a   1.000
_cell.length_b   1.000
_cell.length_c   1.000
_cell.angle_alpha   90.00
_cell.angle_beta   90.00
_cell.angle_gamma   90.00
#
_symmetry.space_group_name_H-M   'P 1'
#
loop_
_entity.id
_entity.type
_entity.pdbx_description
1 polymer ?
#
loop_
_entity_poly.entity_id
_entity_poly.type
_entity_poly.pdbx_seq_one_letter_code
_entity_poly.pdbx_strand_id
1 'polypeptide(L)'
;MLLTLIIGTMTLKPIATRADSKVELTAGVTSYLNSVMLGKIEPTVVENEPVVVEQAYEEPTVPTCHKKYSCSRFKKLGRVRYGDYTYTWYSQRVLPGGGLNIPGRHLNEHGLVVDENEYVVMASDDLPHGVVVDTPVGIQGIVYDEGSGNGNLDIYCDW
;
A
#
# COMPACT_ATOMS: atom_id res chain seq x y z
N MET A 1 8.22 -57.96 -11.74
CA MET A 1 8.69 -56.60 -11.54
C MET A 1 7.44 -55.69 -11.65
N LEU A 2 6.86 -55.33 -10.51
CA LEU A 2 5.57 -54.64 -10.43
C LEU A 2 5.87 -53.15 -10.23
N LEU A 3 5.45 -52.31 -11.19
CA LEU A 3 5.64 -50.87 -11.19
C LEU A 3 4.43 -50.23 -10.50
N THR A 4 4.61 -49.73 -9.27
CA THR A 4 3.56 -49.07 -8.51
C THR A 4 3.55 -47.59 -8.89
N LEU A 5 2.48 -47.15 -9.56
CA LEU A 5 2.24 -45.77 -9.92
C LEU A 5 1.62 -45.01 -8.73
N ILE A 6 2.37 -44.08 -8.13
CA ILE A 6 1.86 -43.19 -7.06
C ILE A 6 1.23 -42.00 -7.72
N ILE A 7 -0.09 -41.92 -7.70
CA ILE A 7 -0.87 -40.75 -8.13
C ILE A 7 -0.97 -39.79 -6.92
N GLY A 8 -0.18 -38.73 -6.96
CA GLY A 8 -0.27 -37.65 -5.97
C GLY A 8 -1.53 -36.80 -6.23
N THR A 9 -2.46 -36.82 -5.31
CA THR A 9 -3.63 -35.95 -5.33
C THR A 9 -3.23 -34.55 -4.85
N MET A 10 -3.20 -33.58 -5.78
CA MET A 10 -3.11 -32.15 -5.43
C MET A 10 -4.43 -31.68 -4.86
N THR A 11 -4.46 -31.41 -3.55
CA THR A 11 -5.59 -30.70 -2.93
C THR A 11 -5.44 -29.21 -3.20
N LEU A 12 -6.27 -28.68 -4.10
CA LEU A 12 -6.46 -27.24 -4.27
C LEU A 12 -7.14 -26.68 -3.02
N LYS A 13 -6.47 -25.75 -2.31
CA LYS A 13 -7.10 -24.96 -1.26
C LYS A 13 -8.07 -23.97 -1.91
N PRO A 14 -9.31 -23.83 -1.43
CA PRO A 14 -10.24 -22.83 -1.94
C PRO A 14 -9.73 -21.43 -1.61
N ILE A 15 -9.67 -20.58 -2.63
CA ILE A 15 -9.46 -19.13 -2.48
C ILE A 15 -10.73 -18.59 -1.83
N ALA A 16 -10.60 -17.99 -0.65
CA ALA A 16 -11.69 -17.29 0.01
C ALA A 16 -12.05 -16.05 -0.81
N THR A 17 -13.11 -16.14 -1.61
CA THR A 17 -13.77 -14.98 -2.20
C THR A 17 -14.45 -14.19 -1.09
N ARG A 18 -13.93 -13.01 -0.78
CA ARG A 18 -14.57 -12.04 0.11
C ARG A 18 -15.72 -11.39 -0.66
N ALA A 19 -16.92 -11.94 -0.49
CA ALA A 19 -18.16 -11.34 -0.95
C ALA A 19 -19.17 -11.42 0.20
N ASP A 20 -19.23 -10.37 1.00
CA ASP A 20 -20.39 -10.02 1.81
C ASP A 20 -20.43 -8.50 1.97
N SER A 21 -20.79 -7.82 0.87
CA SER A 21 -21.38 -6.49 0.97
C SER A 21 -22.88 -6.69 1.24
N LYS A 22 -23.23 -6.73 2.53
CA LYS A 22 -24.61 -6.68 2.98
C LYS A 22 -25.15 -5.31 2.61
N VAL A 23 -25.92 -5.23 1.52
CA VAL A 23 -26.67 -4.02 1.18
C VAL A 23 -27.83 -3.94 2.15
N GLU A 24 -27.72 -3.09 3.16
CA GLU A 24 -28.86 -2.71 4.00
C GLU A 24 -29.78 -1.80 3.16
N LEU A 25 -30.91 -2.34 2.73
CA LEU A 25 -31.99 -1.54 2.16
C LEU A 25 -32.51 -0.59 3.24
N THR A 26 -32.32 0.72 3.04
CA THR A 26 -32.85 1.74 3.96
C THR A 26 -34.38 1.66 4.00
N ALA A 27 -34.94 1.93 5.18
CA ALA A 27 -36.41 1.86 5.44
C ALA A 27 -37.26 2.64 4.42
N GLY A 28 -36.72 3.65 3.77
CA GLY A 28 -37.35 4.43 2.73
C GLY A 28 -37.67 3.64 1.45
N VAL A 29 -36.78 2.76 1.01
CA VAL A 29 -36.95 1.96 -0.20
C VAL A 29 -38.05 0.90 0.02
N THR A 30 -38.08 0.28 1.19
CA THR A 30 -39.11 -0.71 1.54
C THR A 30 -40.51 -0.09 1.59
N SER A 31 -40.64 1.13 2.13
CA SER A 31 -41.89 1.86 2.17
C SER A 31 -42.40 2.22 0.76
N TYR A 32 -41.50 2.62 -0.15
CA TYR A 32 -41.84 2.94 -1.54
C TYR A 32 -42.36 1.72 -2.30
N LEU A 33 -41.68 0.58 -2.21
CA LEU A 33 -42.06 -0.67 -2.86
C LEU A 33 -43.43 -1.16 -2.38
N ASN A 34 -43.72 -1.05 -1.09
CA ASN A 34 -45.03 -1.40 -0.56
C ASN A 34 -46.16 -0.49 -1.07
N SER A 35 -45.88 0.78 -1.30
CA SER A 35 -46.86 1.73 -1.86
C SER A 35 -47.19 1.45 -3.32
N VAL A 36 -46.20 1.03 -4.10
CA VAL A 36 -46.37 0.64 -5.51
C VAL A 36 -47.17 -0.66 -5.65
N MET A 37 -46.91 -1.65 -4.78
CA MET A 37 -47.61 -2.93 -4.78
C MET A 37 -49.12 -2.82 -4.40
N LEU A 38 -49.51 -1.79 -3.65
CA LEU A 38 -50.87 -1.53 -3.27
C LEU A 38 -51.68 -0.72 -4.31
N GLY A 39 -51.13 -0.39 -5.47
CA GLY A 39 -51.81 0.32 -6.57
C GLY A 39 -52.30 1.73 -6.18
N LYS A 40 -51.71 2.36 -5.17
CA LYS A 40 -52.15 3.65 -4.66
C LYS A 40 -51.45 4.86 -5.30
N ILE A 41 -50.46 4.63 -6.15
CA ILE A 41 -49.68 5.66 -6.82
C ILE A 41 -49.47 5.24 -8.28
N GLU A 42 -49.92 6.08 -9.22
CA GLU A 42 -49.56 5.88 -10.62
C GLU A 42 -48.02 6.13 -10.78
N PRO A 43 -47.32 5.32 -11.58
CA PRO A 43 -45.90 5.47 -11.76
C PRO A 43 -45.60 6.77 -12.53
N THR A 44 -45.24 7.82 -11.81
CA THR A 44 -44.61 8.97 -12.40
C THR A 44 -43.23 8.53 -12.82
N VAL A 45 -42.95 8.53 -14.12
CA VAL A 45 -41.60 8.31 -14.67
C VAL A 45 -40.74 9.48 -14.20
N VAL A 46 -40.00 9.26 -13.14
CA VAL A 46 -38.91 10.16 -12.76
C VAL A 46 -37.76 9.81 -13.68
N GLU A 47 -37.49 10.66 -14.63
CA GLU A 47 -36.30 10.63 -15.48
C GLU A 47 -35.09 10.75 -14.53
N ASN A 48 -34.47 9.60 -14.24
CA ASN A 48 -33.27 9.54 -13.42
C ASN A 48 -32.13 10.14 -14.24
N GLU A 49 -31.84 11.41 -14.06
CA GLU A 49 -30.54 11.95 -14.43
C GLU A 49 -29.46 11.11 -13.69
N PRO A 50 -28.39 10.68 -14.38
CA PRO A 50 -27.32 9.95 -13.73
C PRO A 50 -26.71 10.84 -12.64
N VAL A 51 -26.94 10.49 -11.37
CA VAL A 51 -26.21 11.08 -10.26
C VAL A 51 -24.76 10.69 -10.45
N VAL A 52 -23.98 11.60 -11.01
CA VAL A 52 -22.53 11.52 -11.04
C VAL A 52 -22.10 11.67 -9.57
N VAL A 53 -21.88 10.54 -8.90
CA VAL A 53 -21.20 10.52 -7.61
C VAL A 53 -19.76 10.89 -7.91
N GLU A 54 -19.43 12.14 -7.79
CA GLU A 54 -18.06 12.63 -7.77
C GLU A 54 -17.41 12.00 -6.53
N GLN A 55 -16.73 10.87 -6.74
CA GLN A 55 -15.87 10.30 -5.72
C GLN A 55 -14.78 11.33 -5.47
N ALA A 56 -14.83 11.97 -4.31
CA ALA A 56 -13.73 12.80 -3.83
C ALA A 56 -12.47 11.94 -3.83
N TYR A 57 -11.55 12.23 -4.72
CA TYR A 57 -10.22 11.66 -4.75
C TYR A 57 -9.51 12.21 -3.52
N GLU A 58 -9.43 11.42 -2.45
CA GLU A 58 -8.56 11.77 -1.32
C GLU A 58 -7.12 11.62 -1.84
N GLU A 59 -6.41 12.74 -1.91
CA GLU A 59 -4.98 12.71 -2.20
C GLU A 59 -4.27 11.85 -1.14
N PRO A 60 -3.32 10.97 -1.54
CA PRO A 60 -2.60 10.12 -0.60
C PRO A 60 -1.90 10.99 0.44
N THR A 61 -2.26 10.83 1.70
CA THR A 61 -1.62 11.54 2.80
C THR A 61 -0.26 10.90 3.08
N VAL A 62 0.80 11.72 3.05
CA VAL A 62 2.17 11.26 3.36
C VAL A 62 2.20 10.62 4.77
N PRO A 63 2.62 9.35 4.91
CA PRO A 63 2.69 8.67 6.20
C PRO A 63 3.84 9.22 7.05
N THR A 64 3.52 10.12 7.97
CA THR A 64 4.49 10.86 8.77
C THR A 64 4.83 10.14 10.09
N CYS A 65 6.08 10.35 10.57
CA CYS A 65 6.56 9.88 11.86
C CYS A 65 7.42 10.95 12.56
N HIS A 66 7.99 10.61 13.73
CA HIS A 66 8.83 11.57 14.46
C HIS A 66 10.13 11.88 13.72
N LYS A 67 10.29 13.13 13.27
CA LYS A 67 11.46 13.60 12.52
C LYS A 67 12.60 13.94 13.48
N LYS A 68 13.73 13.25 13.35
CA LYS A 68 14.98 13.54 14.09
C LYS A 68 15.98 14.36 13.27
N TYR A 69 16.04 14.16 11.96
CA TYR A 69 16.94 14.83 11.05
C TYR A 69 16.21 15.35 9.82
N SER A 70 16.67 16.48 9.26
CA SER A 70 16.31 16.84 7.89
C SER A 70 17.00 15.90 6.90
N CYS A 71 16.45 15.71 5.71
CA CYS A 71 17.05 14.88 4.65
C CYS A 71 18.46 15.38 4.30
N SER A 72 18.69 16.71 4.23
CA SER A 72 20.01 17.29 4.01
C SER A 72 21.01 16.96 5.12
N ARG A 73 20.56 16.91 6.38
CA ARG A 73 21.41 16.52 7.50
C ARG A 73 21.73 15.03 7.48
N PHE A 74 20.70 14.20 7.22
CA PHE A 74 20.87 12.76 7.10
C PHE A 74 21.84 12.38 5.97
N LYS A 75 21.70 12.99 4.79
CA LYS A 75 22.64 12.84 3.68
C LYS A 75 24.09 13.13 4.09
N LYS A 76 24.34 14.23 4.81
CA LYS A 76 25.70 14.62 5.26
C LYS A 76 26.28 13.66 6.30
N LEU A 77 25.43 13.10 7.18
CA LEU A 77 25.88 12.16 8.21
C LEU A 77 26.16 10.77 7.63
N GLY A 78 25.47 10.39 6.56
CA GLY A 78 25.62 9.09 5.89
C GLY A 78 25.07 7.92 6.68
N ARG A 79 25.26 7.90 8.01
CA ARG A 79 24.82 6.84 8.93
C ARG A 79 24.33 7.46 10.24
N VAL A 80 23.14 7.04 10.71
CA VAL A 80 22.56 7.51 11.97
C VAL A 80 21.85 6.38 12.70
N ARG A 81 21.88 6.40 14.04
CA ARG A 81 21.06 5.50 14.87
C ARG A 81 19.72 6.16 15.20
N TYR A 82 18.62 5.42 14.95
CA TYR A 82 17.27 5.84 15.27
C TYR A 82 16.45 4.62 15.71
N GLY A 83 15.89 4.66 16.94
CA GLY A 83 15.29 3.46 17.52
C GLY A 83 16.32 2.32 17.65
N ASP A 84 15.91 1.15 17.26
CA ASP A 84 16.73 -0.07 17.35
C ASP A 84 17.65 -0.29 16.16
N TYR A 85 17.50 0.50 15.09
CA TYR A 85 18.21 0.32 13.82
C TYR A 85 19.24 1.41 13.55
N THR A 86 20.19 1.07 12.71
CA THR A 86 21.11 2.02 12.07
C THR A 86 20.59 2.31 10.67
N TYR A 87 20.33 3.57 10.36
CA TYR A 87 19.89 4.02 9.05
C TYR A 87 21.06 4.55 8.25
N THR A 88 21.14 4.09 7.01
CA THR A 88 22.02 4.58 5.97
C THR A 88 21.20 4.97 4.75
N TRP A 89 21.81 5.46 3.71
CA TRP A 89 21.10 5.74 2.46
C TRP A 89 21.82 5.11 1.27
N TYR A 90 21.05 4.73 0.28
CA TYR A 90 21.53 4.13 -0.95
C TYR A 90 21.00 4.87 -2.16
N SER A 91 21.90 5.29 -3.08
CA SER A 91 21.47 6.01 -4.28
C SER A 91 20.88 5.06 -5.32
N GLN A 92 19.65 5.29 -5.75
CA GLN A 92 19.04 4.53 -6.83
C GLN A 92 19.79 4.62 -8.17
N ARG A 93 20.65 5.62 -8.32
CA ARG A 93 21.46 5.81 -9.54
C ARG A 93 22.47 4.69 -9.77
N VAL A 94 22.84 3.96 -8.74
CA VAL A 94 23.78 2.84 -8.82
C VAL A 94 23.09 1.48 -8.91
N LEU A 95 21.74 1.44 -8.91
CA LEU A 95 20.99 0.19 -9.10
C LEU A 95 21.07 -0.26 -10.55
N PRO A 96 21.49 -1.50 -10.83
CA PRO A 96 21.47 -2.05 -12.17
C PRO A 96 20.03 -2.25 -12.68
N GLY A 97 19.80 -2.02 -13.98
CA GLY A 97 18.56 -2.40 -14.64
C GLY A 97 17.31 -1.56 -14.30
N GLY A 98 17.46 -0.29 -13.89
CA GLY A 98 16.34 0.62 -13.67
C GLY A 98 15.67 0.49 -12.31
N GLY A 99 16.24 -0.30 -11.40
CA GLY A 99 15.84 -0.41 -10.00
C GLY A 99 14.71 -1.43 -9.74
N LEU A 100 14.23 -1.42 -8.51
CA LEU A 100 13.18 -2.33 -8.03
C LEU A 100 11.83 -2.04 -8.69
N ASN A 101 11.05 -3.10 -8.92
CA ASN A 101 9.67 -2.97 -9.38
C ASN A 101 8.76 -2.64 -8.18
N ILE A 102 8.53 -1.36 -7.93
CA ILE A 102 7.74 -0.85 -6.82
C ILE A 102 6.52 -0.12 -7.38
N PRO A 103 5.28 -0.43 -6.92
CA PRO A 103 4.07 0.24 -7.36
C PRO A 103 4.15 1.76 -7.16
N GLY A 104 3.81 2.54 -8.18
CA GLY A 104 3.78 4.01 -8.11
C GLY A 104 5.11 4.69 -7.78
N ARG A 105 6.24 3.98 -7.87
CA ARG A 105 7.57 4.49 -7.52
C ARG A 105 7.88 5.84 -8.15
N HIS A 106 8.22 6.81 -7.31
CA HIS A 106 8.65 8.13 -7.73
C HIS A 106 9.60 8.78 -6.70
N LEU A 107 10.10 9.97 -7.02
CA LEU A 107 10.88 10.78 -6.09
C LEU A 107 9.99 11.84 -5.44
N ASN A 108 10.03 11.91 -4.13
CA ASN A 108 9.39 13.02 -3.43
C ASN A 108 10.22 14.32 -3.50
N GLU A 109 9.69 15.42 -2.97
CA GLU A 109 10.36 16.75 -2.96
C GLU A 109 11.72 16.76 -2.25
N HIS A 110 12.01 15.74 -1.43
CA HIS A 110 13.26 15.61 -0.69
C HIS A 110 14.29 14.72 -1.39
N GLY A 111 13.94 14.18 -2.57
CA GLY A 111 14.79 13.25 -3.33
C GLY A 111 14.86 11.85 -2.71
N LEU A 112 13.88 11.47 -1.88
CA LEU A 112 13.69 10.10 -1.41
C LEU A 112 12.85 9.32 -2.42
N VAL A 113 13.16 8.05 -2.61
CA VAL A 113 12.32 7.14 -3.41
C VAL A 113 11.14 6.72 -2.56
N VAL A 114 9.92 6.91 -3.07
CA VAL A 114 8.68 6.54 -2.39
C VAL A 114 7.80 5.66 -3.30
N ASP A 115 6.87 4.92 -2.69
CA ASP A 115 5.88 4.12 -3.38
C ASP A 115 4.57 4.92 -3.65
N GLU A 116 3.53 4.26 -4.15
CA GLU A 116 2.23 4.88 -4.43
C GLU A 116 1.49 5.42 -3.19
N ASN A 117 1.87 4.94 -1.99
CA ASN A 117 1.31 5.36 -0.71
C ASN A 117 2.22 6.33 0.05
N GLU A 118 3.23 6.91 -0.62
CA GLU A 118 4.21 7.85 -0.05
C GLU A 118 5.13 7.27 1.04
N TYR A 119 5.20 5.94 1.20
CA TYR A 119 6.19 5.32 2.06
C TYR A 119 7.58 5.37 1.43
N VAL A 120 8.59 5.73 2.22
CA VAL A 120 9.99 5.70 1.76
C VAL A 120 10.44 4.27 1.53
N VAL A 121 10.96 4.00 0.35
CA VAL A 121 11.49 2.68 -0.03
C VAL A 121 12.78 2.38 0.72
N MET A 122 12.87 1.18 1.30
CA MET A 122 14.02 0.75 2.06
C MET A 122 14.45 -0.68 1.76
N ALA A 123 15.73 -0.97 2.04
CA ALA A 123 16.27 -2.33 2.13
C ALA A 123 16.52 -2.72 3.58
N SER A 124 16.31 -4.01 3.90
CA SER A 124 16.63 -4.61 5.18
C SER A 124 16.92 -6.10 5.04
N ASP A 125 17.97 -6.59 5.73
CA ASP A 125 18.22 -8.03 5.87
C ASP A 125 17.53 -8.63 7.10
N ASP A 126 17.10 -7.79 8.05
CA ASP A 126 16.50 -8.24 9.32
C ASP A 126 14.96 -8.20 9.29
N LEU A 127 14.37 -7.37 8.44
CA LEU A 127 12.93 -7.18 8.36
C LEU A 127 12.39 -7.73 7.04
N PRO A 128 11.27 -8.49 7.08
CA PRO A 128 10.65 -8.98 5.86
C PRO A 128 10.05 -7.84 5.01
N HIS A 129 9.93 -8.10 3.70
CA HIS A 129 9.29 -7.18 2.76
C HIS A 129 7.87 -6.81 3.22
N GLY A 130 7.49 -5.56 3.03
CA GLY A 130 6.19 -5.02 3.41
C GLY A 130 6.11 -4.53 4.87
N VAL A 131 7.16 -4.69 5.67
CA VAL A 131 7.18 -4.13 7.02
C VAL A 131 7.38 -2.63 6.97
N VAL A 132 6.51 -1.89 7.68
CA VAL A 132 6.57 -0.43 7.82
C VAL A 132 7.25 -0.07 9.12
N VAL A 133 8.19 0.88 9.06
CA VAL A 133 8.91 1.40 10.22
C VAL A 133 9.04 2.92 10.17
N ASP A 134 9.22 3.53 11.34
CA ASP A 134 9.52 4.96 11.44
C ASP A 134 10.94 5.23 10.99
N THR A 135 11.14 6.29 10.19
CA THR A 135 12.47 6.70 9.74
C THR A 135 12.96 7.96 10.46
N PRO A 136 14.27 8.20 10.50
CA PRO A 136 14.82 9.41 11.12
C PRO A 136 14.48 10.69 10.37
N VAL A 137 13.94 10.62 9.15
CA VAL A 137 13.66 11.78 8.29
C VAL A 137 12.21 12.27 8.36
N GLY A 138 11.35 11.60 9.13
CA GLY A 138 9.99 12.06 9.44
C GLY A 138 8.90 11.55 8.50
N ILE A 139 9.23 10.63 7.61
CA ILE A 139 8.30 9.90 6.73
C ILE A 139 8.47 8.43 7.04
N GLN A 140 7.41 7.67 7.20
CA GLN A 140 7.51 6.22 7.41
C GLN A 140 8.08 5.54 6.17
N GLY A 141 8.84 4.47 6.38
CA GLY A 141 9.42 3.70 5.30
C GLY A 141 8.89 2.28 5.29
N ILE A 142 8.96 1.64 4.12
CA ILE A 142 8.54 0.28 3.88
C ILE A 142 9.67 -0.52 3.25
N VAL A 143 9.85 -1.77 3.67
CA VAL A 143 10.90 -2.65 3.16
C VAL A 143 10.47 -3.29 1.85
N TYR A 144 11.21 -3.04 0.79
CA TYR A 144 11.03 -3.61 -0.55
C TYR A 144 12.22 -4.45 -1.02
N ASP A 145 13.37 -4.33 -0.37
CA ASP A 145 14.63 -4.94 -0.81
C ASP A 145 15.46 -5.48 0.35
N GLU A 146 16.50 -6.22 0.01
CA GLU A 146 17.50 -6.80 0.91
C GLU A 146 18.87 -6.14 0.70
N GLY A 147 19.90 -6.60 1.44
CA GLY A 147 21.30 -6.22 1.20
C GLY A 147 21.80 -5.03 2.02
N SER A 148 21.05 -4.58 3.03
CA SER A 148 21.50 -3.51 3.93
C SER A 148 22.56 -3.95 4.95
N GLY A 149 22.71 -5.26 5.17
CA GLY A 149 23.49 -5.85 6.27
C GLY A 149 22.75 -5.80 7.61
N ASN A 150 23.07 -6.75 8.50
CA ASN A 150 22.38 -6.92 9.80
C ASN A 150 22.39 -5.63 10.65
N GLY A 151 21.26 -5.29 11.22
CA GLY A 151 21.06 -4.12 12.06
C GLY A 151 20.98 -2.79 11.30
N ASN A 152 21.00 -2.82 9.96
CA ASN A 152 20.93 -1.63 9.12
C ASN A 152 19.62 -1.60 8.34
N LEU A 153 19.19 -0.37 8.05
CA LEU A 153 18.10 -0.04 7.12
C LEU A 153 18.63 0.99 6.12
N ASP A 154 18.61 0.64 4.83
CA ASP A 154 19.06 1.52 3.77
C ASP A 154 17.87 2.25 3.14
N ILE A 155 17.84 3.58 3.28
CA ILE A 155 16.83 4.44 2.65
C ILE A 155 17.24 4.72 1.21
N TYR A 156 16.35 4.44 0.25
CA TYR A 156 16.59 4.73 -1.16
C TYR A 156 16.37 6.20 -1.49
N CYS A 157 17.30 6.78 -2.24
CA CYS A 157 17.29 8.20 -2.58
C CYS A 157 17.90 8.45 -3.98
N ASP A 158 17.90 9.71 -4.41
CA ASP A 158 18.46 10.13 -5.71
C ASP A 158 19.72 11.01 -5.56
N TRP A 159 20.37 11.01 -4.42
CA TRP A 159 21.61 11.78 -4.23
C TRP A 159 22.87 10.92 -4.14
#